data_ac8a5671b00274aa916f4ac564091692
#
_entry.id   ac8a5671b00274aa916f4ac564091692
#
_cell.length_a   1.000
_cell.length_b   1.000
_cell.length_c   1.000
_cell.angle_alpha   90.00
_cell.angle_beta   90.00
_cell.angle_gamma   90.00
#
_symmetry.space_group_name_H-M   'P 1'
#
loop_
_entity.id
_entity.type
_entity.pdbx_description
1 polymer ?
#
loop_
_entity_poly.entity_id
_entity_poly.type
_entity_poly.pdbx_seq_one_letter_code
_entity_poly.pdbx_strand_id
1 'polypeptide(L)'
;MIRLAGLLSALALPLGQAEEPPVRVVVMDPLALPLSCSCVDGVGQRRYDKLAAHLEQATGRQFKLTFEESLDLALRRIRSKPDFIIGKDAMVRFDAKRLKLTVTPLADLTDRDGRTTQRGVFLVRTGDPAKRLADLSGRAVMLGPVEEAETHQAAKAALLQARLAKPAKLDSAGAVDSGALALTDGEVAAAVVPDYLPPLLVGCGKVEPDAVRVLAKTPPVPGVRLFRTGTTDDALANRVAAEVTALAKRKELLAALESARGFVKLLGQAAAWADWRGPGRLGQAPSLPKKLPGTLRKIWSAKLTGPAVAGPAATAALVIIPDKNKDATRDLFRCLAAADGSEMWRLEYGADTELDYSNSPRATPVVHDGLVYLHGALGDLHCVRLDTGAVVWRTNYYRDYEAKLLTWGSSSPPLIMDDKLIINPGGRDASVVALDRKTGKPIWKTPGHAAAYSAFVVGELG
;
A
#
# COMPACT_ATOMS: atom_id res chain seq x y z
N MET A 1 78.27 -41.39 16.16
CA MET A 1 77.21 -40.71 16.88
C MET A 1 76.30 -40.02 15.84
N ILE A 2 75.21 -40.71 15.44
CA ILE A 2 74.29 -40.24 14.46
C ILE A 2 73.05 -39.73 15.24
N ARG A 3 72.69 -38.44 15.13
CA ARG A 3 71.47 -37.87 15.71
C ARG A 3 70.35 -37.94 14.67
N LEU A 4 69.30 -38.75 14.94
CA LEU A 4 68.08 -38.72 14.23
C LEU A 4 67.25 -37.52 14.73
N ALA A 5 66.89 -36.61 13.81
CA ALA A 5 65.91 -35.55 14.04
C ALA A 5 64.54 -36.04 13.52
N GLY A 6 63.64 -36.32 14.44
CA GLY A 6 62.30 -36.67 14.11
C GLY A 6 61.48 -35.42 13.75
N LEU A 7 60.94 -35.35 12.51
CA LEU A 7 59.93 -34.37 12.10
C LEU A 7 58.54 -34.82 12.66
N LEU A 8 58.03 -34.08 13.62
CA LEU A 8 56.59 -34.14 13.98
C LEU A 8 55.82 -33.22 12.99
N SER A 9 55.18 -33.82 12.00
CA SER A 9 54.13 -33.16 11.21
C SER A 9 52.84 -33.07 12.04
N ALA A 10 52.55 -31.91 12.56
CA ALA A 10 51.26 -31.62 13.15
C ALA A 10 50.19 -31.53 12.03
N LEU A 11 49.33 -32.53 11.91
CA LEU A 11 48.08 -32.44 11.10
C LEU A 11 47.20 -31.40 11.80
N ALA A 12 47.07 -30.20 11.24
CA ALA A 12 46.04 -29.25 11.58
C ALA A 12 44.71 -29.79 11.01
N LEU A 13 43.85 -30.33 11.87
CA LEU A 13 42.44 -30.59 11.54
C LEU A 13 41.77 -29.24 11.18
N PRO A 14 41.03 -29.17 10.08
CA PRO A 14 40.28 -27.96 9.77
C PRO A 14 39.30 -27.71 10.90
N LEU A 15 39.37 -26.56 11.55
CA LEU A 15 38.35 -26.04 12.47
C LEU A 15 37.05 -26.05 11.70
N GLY A 16 36.09 -26.92 12.11
CA GLY A 16 34.78 -26.98 11.56
C GLY A 16 34.15 -25.58 11.59
N GLN A 17 33.82 -25.06 10.42
CA GLN A 17 33.03 -23.84 10.31
C GLN A 17 31.75 -24.12 11.05
N ALA A 18 31.47 -23.36 12.10
CA ALA A 18 30.20 -23.43 12.79
C ALA A 18 29.09 -23.22 11.74
N GLU A 19 28.20 -24.19 11.57
CA GLU A 19 27.06 -24.08 10.64
C GLU A 19 26.27 -22.84 11.04
N GLU A 20 26.14 -21.91 10.12
CA GLU A 20 25.32 -20.72 10.33
C GLU A 20 23.86 -21.15 10.57
N PRO A 21 23.15 -20.54 11.55
CA PRO A 21 21.78 -20.92 11.85
C PRO A 21 20.87 -20.76 10.60
N PRO A 22 19.88 -21.65 10.43
CA PRO A 22 19.02 -21.59 9.27
C PRO A 22 18.22 -20.26 9.24
N VAL A 23 18.04 -19.74 8.03
CA VAL A 23 17.19 -18.58 7.75
C VAL A 23 15.73 -18.97 7.97
N ARG A 24 15.05 -18.31 8.89
CA ARG A 24 13.65 -18.61 9.24
C ARG A 24 12.70 -17.75 8.44
N VAL A 25 11.80 -18.39 7.68
CA VAL A 25 10.81 -17.72 6.86
C VAL A 25 9.41 -18.13 7.33
N VAL A 26 8.59 -17.15 7.69
CA VAL A 26 7.17 -17.37 7.96
C VAL A 26 6.39 -17.09 6.68
N VAL A 27 5.52 -18.01 6.28
CA VAL A 27 4.62 -17.88 5.14
C VAL A 27 3.19 -17.78 5.65
N MET A 28 2.56 -16.62 5.41
CA MET A 28 1.19 -16.27 5.74
C MET A 28 0.33 -16.01 4.49
N ASP A 29 0.73 -16.57 3.35
CA ASP A 29 -0.02 -16.47 2.11
C ASP A 29 -1.15 -17.51 2.08
N PRO A 30 -2.44 -17.09 2.04
CA PRO A 30 -3.56 -18.03 2.03
C PRO A 30 -3.59 -18.98 0.81
N LEU A 31 -2.89 -18.61 -0.25
CA LEU A 31 -2.75 -19.45 -1.46
C LEU A 31 -1.51 -20.37 -1.43
N ALA A 32 -0.78 -20.39 -0.31
CA ALA A 32 0.36 -21.28 -0.13
C ALA A 32 -0.09 -22.70 0.21
N LEU A 33 0.47 -23.70 -0.44
CA LEU A 33 0.41 -25.06 0.05
C LEU A 33 1.36 -25.17 1.26
N PRO A 34 0.96 -25.55 2.46
CA PRO A 34 -0.24 -26.30 2.87
C PRO A 34 -1.37 -25.45 3.51
N LEU A 35 -1.40 -24.14 3.44
CA LEU A 35 -2.46 -23.31 4.04
C LEU A 35 -3.75 -23.33 3.20
N SER A 36 -3.62 -23.49 1.89
CA SER A 36 -4.74 -23.55 0.97
C SER A 36 -5.32 -24.98 0.87
N CYS A 37 -6.59 -25.06 0.45
CA CYS A 37 -7.22 -26.33 0.11
C CYS A 37 -6.64 -26.88 -1.20
N SER A 38 -6.31 -28.18 -1.22
CA SER A 38 -5.88 -28.88 -2.43
C SER A 38 -7.04 -29.33 -3.34
N CYS A 39 -8.27 -28.91 -3.05
CA CYS A 39 -9.49 -29.35 -3.74
C CYS A 39 -9.59 -28.85 -5.18
N VAL A 40 -8.85 -27.79 -5.54
CA VAL A 40 -8.90 -27.17 -6.87
C VAL A 40 -7.53 -27.26 -7.50
N ASP A 41 -7.38 -28.12 -8.49
CA ASP A 41 -6.12 -28.30 -9.20
C ASP A 41 -5.63 -26.98 -9.81
N GLY A 42 -4.36 -26.68 -9.55
CA GLY A 42 -3.67 -25.55 -10.15
C GLY A 42 -4.11 -24.17 -9.65
N VAL A 43 -4.91 -24.06 -8.58
CA VAL A 43 -5.27 -22.79 -7.96
C VAL A 43 -5.05 -22.84 -6.45
N GLY A 44 -4.35 -21.84 -5.91
CA GLY A 44 -4.08 -21.78 -4.47
C GLY A 44 -3.10 -22.87 -3.99
N GLN A 45 -2.13 -23.22 -4.82
CA GLN A 45 -1.14 -24.27 -4.50
C GLN A 45 0.29 -23.75 -4.64
N ARG A 46 0.53 -22.53 -4.15
CA ARG A 46 1.85 -21.90 -4.22
C ARG A 46 2.89 -22.69 -3.45
N ARG A 47 3.96 -23.07 -4.13
CA ARG A 47 5.04 -23.94 -3.65
C ARG A 47 6.24 -23.12 -3.19
N TYR A 48 6.14 -22.56 -1.98
CA TYR A 48 7.25 -21.82 -1.38
C TYR A 48 8.45 -22.68 -0.99
N ASP A 49 8.26 -24.00 -0.88
CA ASP A 49 9.35 -24.96 -0.75
C ASP A 49 10.31 -24.94 -1.97
N LYS A 50 9.77 -24.76 -3.17
CA LYS A 50 10.59 -24.61 -4.39
C LYS A 50 11.38 -23.28 -4.39
N LEU A 51 10.76 -22.22 -3.87
CA LEU A 51 11.44 -20.93 -3.68
C LEU A 51 12.57 -21.06 -2.66
N ALA A 52 12.33 -21.71 -1.52
CA ALA A 52 13.33 -21.92 -0.48
C ALA A 52 14.52 -22.71 -1.03
N ALA A 53 14.29 -23.81 -1.74
CA ALA A 53 15.36 -24.60 -2.36
C ALA A 53 16.22 -23.78 -3.36
N HIS A 54 15.57 -22.87 -4.12
CA HIS A 54 16.29 -21.94 -4.98
C HIS A 54 17.16 -20.95 -4.19
N LEU A 55 16.61 -20.38 -3.11
CA LEU A 55 17.34 -19.44 -2.26
C LEU A 55 18.48 -20.10 -1.52
N GLU A 56 18.35 -21.37 -1.10
CA GLU A 56 19.43 -22.17 -0.51
C GLU A 56 20.60 -22.30 -1.48
N GLN A 57 20.34 -22.66 -2.74
CA GLN A 57 21.36 -22.78 -3.78
C GLN A 57 22.03 -21.42 -4.06
N ALA A 58 21.26 -20.35 -4.11
CA ALA A 58 21.77 -19.02 -4.45
C ALA A 58 22.56 -18.36 -3.31
N THR A 59 22.19 -18.63 -2.05
CA THR A 59 22.78 -17.97 -0.88
C THR A 59 23.78 -18.82 -0.12
N GLY A 60 23.75 -20.13 -0.30
CA GLY A 60 24.53 -21.10 0.49
C GLY A 60 24.02 -21.26 1.94
N ARG A 61 22.83 -20.72 2.26
CA ARG A 61 22.19 -20.76 3.58
C ARG A 61 21.00 -21.69 3.56
N GLN A 62 20.80 -22.46 4.62
CA GLN A 62 19.61 -23.28 4.78
C GLN A 62 18.38 -22.40 5.07
N PHE A 63 17.21 -22.68 4.46
CA PHE A 63 15.95 -21.96 4.66
C PHE A 63 14.90 -22.86 5.33
N LYS A 64 14.40 -22.43 6.49
CA LYS A 64 13.36 -23.16 7.22
C LYS A 64 12.03 -22.42 7.12
N LEU A 65 11.06 -23.01 6.39
CA LEU A 65 9.71 -22.45 6.25
C LEU A 65 8.82 -22.84 7.43
N THR A 66 7.96 -21.90 7.84
CA THR A 66 6.87 -22.13 8.78
C THR A 66 5.62 -21.50 8.19
N PHE A 67 4.58 -22.32 7.99
CA PHE A 67 3.31 -21.89 7.40
C PHE A 67 2.29 -21.72 8.52
N GLU A 68 1.70 -20.54 8.63
CA GLU A 68 0.67 -20.21 9.63
C GLU A 68 -0.24 -19.10 9.11
N GLU A 69 -1.49 -19.08 9.57
CA GLU A 69 -2.47 -18.07 9.20
C GLU A 69 -2.21 -16.71 9.84
N SER A 70 -1.49 -16.68 10.98
CA SER A 70 -1.13 -15.45 11.66
C SER A 70 0.31 -15.48 12.17
N LEU A 71 0.89 -14.28 12.33
CA LEU A 71 2.25 -14.14 12.84
C LEU A 71 2.35 -14.54 14.32
N ASP A 72 1.28 -14.38 15.09
CA ASP A 72 1.24 -14.82 16.49
C ASP A 72 1.41 -16.34 16.61
N LEU A 73 0.66 -17.11 15.84
CA LEU A 73 0.79 -18.58 15.78
C LEU A 73 2.19 -18.98 15.33
N ALA A 74 2.72 -18.34 14.29
CA ALA A 74 4.05 -18.62 13.79
C ALA A 74 5.14 -18.38 14.86
N LEU A 75 5.09 -17.25 15.57
CA LEU A 75 6.08 -16.93 16.61
C LEU A 75 6.03 -17.91 17.80
N ARG A 76 4.84 -18.36 18.21
CA ARG A 76 4.68 -19.40 19.24
C ARG A 76 5.32 -20.71 18.80
N ARG A 77 5.19 -21.07 17.52
CA ARG A 77 5.74 -22.32 16.97
C ARG A 77 7.25 -22.29 16.82
N ILE A 78 7.80 -21.20 16.26
CA ILE A 78 9.25 -21.08 16.02
C ILE A 78 10.03 -20.66 17.27
N ARG A 79 9.38 -20.11 18.29
CA ARG A 79 9.95 -19.59 19.55
C ARG A 79 11.12 -18.61 19.35
N SER A 80 11.10 -17.88 18.25
CA SER A 80 12.13 -16.90 17.88
C SER A 80 11.53 -15.89 16.88
N LYS A 81 12.27 -14.83 16.56
CA LYS A 81 11.87 -13.93 15.46
C LYS A 81 12.25 -14.55 14.12
N PRO A 82 11.38 -14.50 13.09
CA PRO A 82 11.76 -14.88 11.74
C PRO A 82 12.70 -13.86 11.11
N ASP A 83 13.48 -14.29 10.12
CA ASP A 83 14.28 -13.39 9.30
C ASP A 83 13.42 -12.75 8.21
N PHE A 84 12.54 -13.55 7.60
CA PHE A 84 11.63 -13.10 6.55
C PHE A 84 10.20 -13.52 6.81
N ILE A 85 9.26 -12.74 6.25
CA ILE A 85 7.84 -13.04 6.25
C ILE A 85 7.31 -12.87 4.83
N ILE A 86 6.53 -13.83 4.34
CA ILE A 86 5.80 -13.76 3.07
C ILE A 86 4.31 -13.83 3.38
N GLY A 87 3.55 -12.81 3.01
CA GLY A 87 2.11 -12.76 3.30
C GLY A 87 1.43 -11.53 2.74
N LYS A 88 0.11 -11.46 2.87
CA LYS A 88 -0.66 -10.26 2.50
C LYS A 88 -0.18 -9.04 3.28
N ASP A 89 0.08 -7.93 2.60
CA ASP A 89 0.67 -6.72 3.19
C ASP A 89 -0.08 -6.26 4.45
N ALA A 90 -1.40 -6.17 4.37
CA ALA A 90 -2.23 -5.69 5.47
C ALA A 90 -2.16 -6.60 6.69
N MET A 91 -2.27 -7.92 6.50
CA MET A 91 -2.22 -8.91 7.59
C MET A 91 -0.86 -8.93 8.28
N VAL A 92 0.23 -8.95 7.50
CA VAL A 92 1.59 -8.91 8.07
C VAL A 92 1.81 -7.65 8.88
N ARG A 93 1.38 -6.48 8.39
CA ARG A 93 1.52 -5.20 9.12
C ARG A 93 0.62 -5.12 10.35
N PHE A 94 -0.60 -5.64 10.26
CA PHE A 94 -1.55 -5.69 11.38
C PHE A 94 -0.96 -6.50 12.54
N ASP A 95 -0.52 -7.71 12.26
CA ASP A 95 0.09 -8.60 13.24
C ASP A 95 1.43 -8.06 13.79
N ALA A 96 2.30 -7.58 12.90
CA ALA A 96 3.59 -7.01 13.29
C ALA A 96 3.42 -5.83 14.25
N LYS A 97 2.45 -4.94 14.00
CA LYS A 97 2.13 -3.82 14.90
C LYS A 97 1.70 -4.32 16.28
N ARG A 98 0.78 -5.29 16.32
CA ARG A 98 0.27 -5.88 17.56
C ARG A 98 1.38 -6.57 18.38
N LEU A 99 2.30 -7.24 17.67
CA LEU A 99 3.41 -7.98 18.27
C LEU A 99 4.69 -7.14 18.46
N LYS A 100 4.63 -5.83 18.16
CA LYS A 100 5.77 -4.90 18.23
C LYS A 100 7.00 -5.38 17.43
N LEU A 101 6.74 -6.04 16.31
CA LEU A 101 7.78 -6.50 15.39
C LEU A 101 7.99 -5.46 14.28
N THR A 102 9.24 -5.06 14.06
CA THR A 102 9.60 -4.20 12.92
C THR A 102 9.68 -5.06 11.66
N VAL A 103 8.91 -4.70 10.64
CA VAL A 103 8.92 -5.34 9.33
C VAL A 103 9.15 -4.31 8.23
N THR A 104 10.00 -4.64 7.28
CA THR A 104 10.32 -3.79 6.12
C THR A 104 10.04 -4.59 4.85
N PRO A 105 9.17 -4.12 3.97
CA PRO A 105 8.88 -4.82 2.72
C PRO A 105 10.11 -4.79 1.79
N LEU A 106 10.33 -5.87 1.05
CA LEU A 106 11.45 -6.03 0.11
C LEU A 106 10.98 -6.19 -1.34
N ALA A 107 9.90 -6.94 -1.57
CA ALA A 107 9.41 -7.24 -2.91
C ALA A 107 7.91 -7.61 -2.88
N ASP A 108 7.21 -7.33 -3.99
CA ASP A 108 5.81 -7.71 -4.21
C ASP A 108 5.72 -8.96 -5.08
N LEU A 109 4.94 -9.96 -4.66
CA LEU A 109 4.62 -11.11 -5.50
C LEU A 109 3.55 -10.72 -6.53
N THR A 110 3.78 -11.01 -7.80
CA THR A 110 2.74 -10.85 -8.83
C THR A 110 1.81 -12.06 -8.87
N ASP A 111 0.54 -11.82 -9.20
CA ASP A 111 -0.41 -12.88 -9.54
C ASP A 111 -0.16 -13.41 -10.97
N ARG A 112 -1.03 -14.32 -11.46
CA ARG A 112 -0.97 -14.88 -12.81
C ARG A 112 -1.15 -13.86 -13.92
N ASP A 113 -1.83 -12.74 -13.62
CA ASP A 113 -2.03 -11.62 -14.56
C ASP A 113 -0.90 -10.56 -14.45
N GLY A 114 0.05 -10.76 -13.56
CA GLY A 114 1.18 -9.84 -13.32
C GLY A 114 0.85 -8.66 -12.41
N ARG A 115 -0.31 -8.68 -11.71
CA ARG A 115 -0.70 -7.65 -10.73
C ARG A 115 -0.04 -7.93 -9.39
N THR A 116 0.30 -6.87 -8.67
CA THR A 116 0.82 -6.91 -7.28
C THR A 116 -0.23 -6.52 -6.25
N THR A 117 -1.46 -6.30 -6.71
CA THR A 117 -2.60 -5.89 -5.88
C THR A 117 -3.67 -6.95 -5.90
N GLN A 118 -4.50 -6.98 -4.86
CA GLN A 118 -5.69 -7.80 -4.76
C GLN A 118 -6.92 -6.93 -4.44
N ARG A 119 -8.12 -7.48 -4.66
CA ARG A 119 -9.39 -6.81 -4.41
C ARG A 119 -10.30 -7.70 -3.59
N GLY A 120 -11.25 -7.10 -2.89
CA GLY A 120 -12.46 -7.79 -2.46
C GLY A 120 -13.52 -7.74 -3.56
N VAL A 121 -14.42 -8.70 -3.55
CA VAL A 121 -15.63 -8.72 -4.38
C VAL A 121 -16.85 -8.76 -3.47
N PHE A 122 -17.81 -7.86 -3.74
CA PHE A 122 -19.14 -7.93 -3.15
C PHE A 122 -19.92 -9.01 -3.88
N LEU A 123 -20.30 -10.06 -3.16
CA LEU A 123 -21.16 -11.13 -3.65
C LEU A 123 -22.58 -10.90 -3.20
N VAL A 124 -23.51 -11.22 -4.07
CA VAL A 124 -24.94 -11.37 -3.77
C VAL A 124 -25.42 -12.69 -4.36
N ARG A 125 -26.54 -13.24 -3.86
CA ARG A 125 -27.16 -14.42 -4.48
C ARG A 125 -27.56 -14.10 -5.91
N THR A 126 -27.49 -15.05 -6.81
CA THR A 126 -27.75 -14.84 -8.25
C THR A 126 -29.14 -14.25 -8.51
N GLY A 127 -30.17 -14.67 -7.77
CA GLY A 127 -31.52 -14.12 -7.85
C GLY A 127 -31.75 -12.79 -7.12
N ASP A 128 -30.72 -12.20 -6.49
CA ASP A 128 -30.87 -10.93 -5.77
C ASP A 128 -31.08 -9.77 -6.75
N PRO A 129 -32.04 -8.85 -6.51
CA PRO A 129 -32.34 -7.76 -7.43
C PRO A 129 -31.29 -6.64 -7.48
N ALA A 130 -30.33 -6.59 -6.54
CA ALA A 130 -29.30 -5.54 -6.49
C ALA A 130 -28.44 -5.55 -7.76
N LYS A 131 -28.25 -4.38 -8.37
CA LYS A 131 -27.42 -4.18 -9.58
C LYS A 131 -26.17 -3.36 -9.28
N ARG A 132 -26.14 -2.64 -8.17
CA ARG A 132 -25.04 -1.75 -7.75
C ARG A 132 -24.97 -1.68 -6.22
N LEU A 133 -23.86 -1.16 -5.68
CA LEU A 133 -23.67 -1.05 -4.22
C LEU A 133 -24.76 -0.21 -3.54
N ALA A 134 -25.27 0.83 -4.19
CA ALA A 134 -26.36 1.65 -3.63
C ALA A 134 -27.63 0.85 -3.30
N ASP A 135 -27.86 -0.27 -3.97
CA ASP A 135 -29.01 -1.14 -3.76
C ASP A 135 -28.89 -2.00 -2.48
N LEU A 136 -27.73 -1.95 -1.81
CA LEU A 136 -27.51 -2.55 -0.48
C LEU A 136 -27.95 -1.64 0.68
N SER A 137 -28.60 -0.52 0.39
CA SER A 137 -29.09 0.45 1.38
C SER A 137 -29.98 -0.21 2.44
N GLY A 138 -29.56 -0.13 3.72
CA GLY A 138 -30.26 -0.71 4.87
C GLY A 138 -30.18 -2.23 5.00
N ARG A 139 -29.48 -2.91 4.09
CA ARG A 139 -29.37 -4.38 4.05
C ARG A 139 -28.16 -4.88 4.89
N ALA A 140 -28.20 -6.14 5.30
CA ALA A 140 -27.10 -6.79 6.01
C ALA A 140 -25.97 -7.14 5.03
N VAL A 141 -24.75 -6.72 5.37
CA VAL A 141 -23.54 -6.98 4.57
C VAL A 141 -22.45 -7.53 5.49
N MET A 142 -21.95 -8.74 5.18
CA MET A 142 -20.81 -9.35 5.87
C MET A 142 -19.52 -8.92 5.19
N LEU A 143 -18.66 -8.22 5.92
CA LEU A 143 -17.31 -7.89 5.49
C LEU A 143 -16.36 -9.04 5.82
N GLY A 144 -15.20 -9.10 5.18
CA GLY A 144 -14.13 -10.01 5.60
C GLY A 144 -13.52 -9.65 6.96
N PRO A 145 -12.57 -10.46 7.46
CA PRO A 145 -11.84 -10.22 8.69
C PRO A 145 -11.24 -8.81 8.77
N VAL A 146 -11.15 -8.25 9.98
CA VAL A 146 -10.73 -6.85 10.19
C VAL A 146 -9.29 -6.56 9.76
N GLU A 147 -8.43 -7.57 9.76
CA GLU A 147 -7.05 -7.53 9.30
C GLU A 147 -6.90 -7.56 7.78
N GLU A 148 -7.94 -7.96 7.04
CA GLU A 148 -7.93 -8.02 5.58
C GLU A 148 -8.37 -6.68 4.95
N ALA A 149 -7.42 -5.96 4.38
CA ALA A 149 -7.68 -4.63 3.82
C ALA A 149 -8.66 -4.65 2.65
N GLU A 150 -8.56 -5.65 1.76
CA GLU A 150 -9.38 -5.76 0.54
C GLU A 150 -10.85 -6.03 0.82
N THR A 151 -11.15 -6.81 1.86
CA THR A 151 -12.51 -7.27 2.18
C THR A 151 -13.15 -6.51 3.33
N HIS A 152 -12.36 -5.74 4.09
CA HIS A 152 -12.84 -4.97 5.23
C HIS A 152 -12.75 -3.46 4.99
N GLN A 153 -11.53 -2.85 5.04
CA GLN A 153 -11.37 -1.40 4.92
C GLN A 153 -11.76 -0.89 3.53
N ALA A 154 -11.32 -1.56 2.47
CA ALA A 154 -11.65 -1.17 1.10
C ALA A 154 -13.14 -1.35 0.79
N ALA A 155 -13.77 -2.37 1.40
CA ALA A 155 -15.22 -2.57 1.27
C ALA A 155 -16.02 -1.47 1.99
N LYS A 156 -15.63 -1.09 3.20
CA LYS A 156 -16.24 0.06 3.90
C LYS A 156 -16.11 1.35 3.09
N ALA A 157 -14.95 1.60 2.52
CA ALA A 157 -14.71 2.76 1.67
C ALA A 157 -15.62 2.74 0.43
N ALA A 158 -15.77 1.59 -0.25
CA ALA A 158 -16.64 1.45 -1.40
C ALA A 158 -18.12 1.69 -1.07
N LEU A 159 -18.60 1.17 0.07
CA LEU A 159 -19.96 1.42 0.55
C LEU A 159 -20.20 2.89 0.89
N LEU A 160 -19.23 3.56 1.50
CA LEU A 160 -19.29 4.98 1.80
C LEU A 160 -19.39 5.81 0.51
N GLN A 161 -18.55 5.48 -0.49
CA GLN A 161 -18.58 6.15 -1.80
C GLN A 161 -19.89 5.91 -2.57
N ALA A 162 -20.54 4.78 -2.38
CA ALA A 162 -21.80 4.45 -3.01
C ALA A 162 -22.98 5.33 -2.52
N ARG A 163 -22.80 6.16 -1.48
CA ARG A 163 -23.79 7.09 -0.92
C ARG A 163 -25.14 6.41 -0.67
N LEU A 164 -25.13 5.36 0.12
CA LEU A 164 -26.34 4.61 0.49
C LEU A 164 -27.38 5.54 1.13
N ALA A 165 -28.65 5.43 0.75
CA ALA A 165 -29.74 6.21 1.33
C ALA A 165 -29.94 5.91 2.84
N LYS A 166 -29.69 4.67 3.23
CA LYS A 166 -29.58 4.23 4.64
C LYS A 166 -28.28 3.43 4.78
N PRO A 167 -27.54 3.59 5.89
CA PRO A 167 -26.35 2.77 6.12
C PRO A 167 -26.65 1.27 6.02
N ALA A 168 -25.76 0.51 5.41
CA ALA A 168 -25.83 -0.94 5.46
C ALA A 168 -25.57 -1.41 6.92
N LYS A 169 -26.19 -2.51 7.30
CA LYS A 169 -25.88 -3.17 8.58
C LYS A 169 -24.62 -4.00 8.35
N LEU A 170 -23.49 -3.56 8.88
CA LEU A 170 -22.20 -4.19 8.66
C LEU A 170 -21.86 -5.14 9.80
N ASP A 171 -21.46 -6.34 9.44
CA ASP A 171 -20.84 -7.33 10.32
C ASP A 171 -19.49 -7.77 9.73
N SER A 172 -18.66 -8.46 10.48
CA SER A 172 -17.34 -8.90 10.08
C SER A 172 -17.20 -10.41 10.26
N ALA A 173 -16.79 -11.09 9.20
CA ALA A 173 -16.53 -12.52 9.23
C ALA A 173 -15.32 -12.85 10.13
N GLY A 174 -15.39 -13.97 10.83
CA GLY A 174 -14.27 -14.50 11.61
C GLY A 174 -13.24 -15.22 10.75
N ALA A 175 -13.67 -15.72 9.58
CA ALA A 175 -12.81 -16.38 8.60
C ALA A 175 -13.15 -15.90 7.20
N VAL A 176 -12.24 -16.11 6.27
CA VAL A 176 -12.29 -15.60 4.89
C VAL A 176 -13.50 -16.10 4.10
N ASP A 177 -13.95 -17.33 4.34
CA ASP A 177 -15.07 -17.97 3.65
C ASP A 177 -16.42 -17.82 4.37
N SER A 178 -16.41 -17.47 5.66
CA SER A 178 -17.64 -17.38 6.47
C SER A 178 -18.70 -16.44 5.89
N GLY A 179 -18.25 -15.32 5.29
CA GLY A 179 -19.16 -14.38 4.65
C GLY A 179 -19.90 -14.97 3.44
N ALA A 180 -19.23 -15.77 2.61
CA ALA A 180 -19.86 -16.43 1.47
C ALA A 180 -20.86 -17.51 1.92
N LEU A 181 -20.55 -18.26 2.96
CA LEU A 181 -21.46 -19.24 3.55
C LEU A 181 -22.72 -18.57 4.14
N ALA A 182 -22.55 -17.54 4.96
CA ALA A 182 -23.66 -16.75 5.49
C ALA A 182 -24.56 -16.14 4.39
N LEU A 183 -23.95 -15.78 3.24
CA LEU A 183 -24.69 -15.29 2.08
C LEU A 183 -25.53 -16.41 1.43
N THR A 184 -24.97 -17.60 1.23
CA THR A 184 -25.71 -18.74 0.66
C THR A 184 -26.81 -19.25 1.58
N ASP A 185 -26.58 -19.23 2.90
CA ASP A 185 -27.55 -19.61 3.92
C ASP A 185 -28.65 -18.56 4.13
N GLY A 186 -28.53 -17.40 3.48
CA GLY A 186 -29.56 -16.34 3.53
C GLY A 186 -29.50 -15.43 4.75
N GLU A 187 -28.47 -15.54 5.60
CA GLU A 187 -28.28 -14.73 6.79
C GLU A 187 -27.95 -13.27 6.46
N VAL A 188 -27.25 -13.04 5.36
CA VAL A 188 -26.91 -11.70 4.88
C VAL A 188 -27.34 -11.48 3.44
N ALA A 189 -27.47 -10.23 3.05
CA ALA A 189 -27.85 -9.84 1.69
C ALA A 189 -26.65 -9.77 0.74
N ALA A 190 -25.48 -9.47 1.28
CA ALA A 190 -24.22 -9.45 0.54
C ALA A 190 -23.06 -9.86 1.44
N ALA A 191 -22.02 -10.42 0.84
CA ALA A 191 -20.76 -10.73 1.51
C ALA A 191 -19.59 -10.16 0.72
N VAL A 192 -18.50 -9.81 1.39
CA VAL A 192 -17.26 -9.37 0.76
C VAL A 192 -16.18 -10.38 1.02
N VAL A 193 -15.66 -10.96 -0.05
CA VAL A 193 -14.59 -11.97 -0.01
C VAL A 193 -13.46 -11.57 -0.94
N PRO A 194 -12.23 -12.10 -0.78
CA PRO A 194 -11.15 -11.90 -1.76
C PRO A 194 -11.56 -12.38 -3.16
N ASP A 195 -11.11 -11.69 -4.19
CA ASP A 195 -11.49 -11.98 -5.58
C ASP A 195 -11.02 -13.34 -6.10
N TYR A 196 -10.04 -13.96 -5.45
CA TYR A 196 -9.57 -15.32 -5.74
C TYR A 196 -10.43 -16.41 -5.09
N LEU A 197 -11.28 -16.07 -4.10
CA LEU A 197 -11.97 -17.07 -3.27
C LEU A 197 -13.19 -17.73 -3.97
N PRO A 198 -14.06 -17.03 -4.74
CA PRO A 198 -15.26 -17.63 -5.29
C PRO A 198 -15.03 -18.90 -6.09
N PRO A 199 -14.05 -18.99 -7.03
CA PRO A 199 -13.78 -20.24 -7.75
C PRO A 199 -13.28 -21.37 -6.84
N LEU A 200 -12.58 -21.04 -5.74
CA LEU A 200 -12.13 -22.03 -4.77
C LEU A 200 -13.31 -22.62 -3.98
N LEU A 201 -14.27 -21.79 -3.57
CA LEU A 201 -15.47 -22.22 -2.84
C LEU A 201 -16.33 -23.18 -3.70
N VAL A 202 -16.49 -22.87 -4.99
CA VAL A 202 -17.18 -23.74 -5.93
C VAL A 202 -16.40 -25.06 -6.14
N GLY A 203 -15.12 -24.98 -6.38
CA GLY A 203 -14.28 -26.16 -6.58
C GLY A 203 -14.18 -27.08 -5.36
N CYS A 204 -14.31 -26.51 -4.14
CA CYS A 204 -14.38 -27.28 -2.89
C CYS A 204 -15.80 -27.78 -2.56
N GLY A 205 -16.80 -27.48 -3.37
CA GLY A 205 -18.21 -27.83 -3.11
C GLY A 205 -18.84 -27.11 -1.91
N LYS A 206 -18.23 -26.00 -1.43
CA LYS A 206 -18.79 -25.19 -0.33
C LYS A 206 -19.90 -24.24 -0.81
N VAL A 207 -19.86 -23.86 -2.07
CA VAL A 207 -20.87 -23.02 -2.72
C VAL A 207 -21.22 -23.65 -4.05
N GLU A 208 -22.53 -23.79 -4.32
CA GLU A 208 -23.01 -24.33 -5.60
C GLU A 208 -22.58 -23.44 -6.77
N PRO A 209 -22.27 -24.00 -7.93
CA PRO A 209 -22.06 -23.25 -9.14
C PRO A 209 -23.23 -22.28 -9.38
N ASP A 210 -22.91 -21.05 -9.75
CA ASP A 210 -23.91 -19.98 -10.03
C ASP A 210 -24.82 -19.57 -8.87
N ALA A 211 -24.58 -20.05 -7.64
CA ALA A 211 -25.37 -19.61 -6.47
C ALA A 211 -25.19 -18.12 -6.14
N VAL A 212 -24.02 -17.59 -6.45
CA VAL A 212 -23.66 -16.20 -6.17
C VAL A 212 -23.08 -15.51 -7.40
N ARG A 213 -23.23 -14.19 -7.45
CA ARG A 213 -22.64 -13.35 -8.49
C ARG A 213 -21.92 -12.14 -7.89
N VAL A 214 -20.96 -11.63 -8.61
CA VAL A 214 -20.22 -10.41 -8.24
C VAL A 214 -21.12 -9.19 -8.54
N LEU A 215 -21.41 -8.41 -7.50
CA LEU A 215 -22.13 -7.13 -7.60
C LEU A 215 -21.17 -5.97 -7.91
N ALA A 216 -20.03 -5.94 -7.23
CA ALA A 216 -19.00 -4.90 -7.36
C ALA A 216 -17.67 -5.40 -6.86
N LYS A 217 -16.60 -4.67 -7.22
CA LYS A 217 -15.24 -4.91 -6.70
C LYS A 217 -14.81 -3.74 -5.81
N THR A 218 -14.00 -4.04 -4.80
CA THR A 218 -13.39 -3.01 -3.97
C THR A 218 -12.22 -2.33 -4.72
N PRO A 219 -11.78 -1.15 -4.27
CA PRO A 219 -10.49 -0.61 -4.66
C PRO A 219 -9.37 -1.64 -4.44
N PRO A 220 -8.33 -1.67 -5.30
CA PRO A 220 -7.20 -2.56 -5.13
C PRO A 220 -6.38 -2.17 -3.91
N VAL A 221 -5.85 -3.17 -3.20
CA VAL A 221 -4.90 -3.02 -2.10
C VAL A 221 -3.64 -3.83 -2.40
N PRO A 222 -2.50 -3.55 -1.75
CA PRO A 222 -1.30 -4.36 -1.90
C PRO A 222 -1.58 -5.83 -1.59
N GLY A 223 -1.07 -6.73 -2.43
CA GLY A 223 -1.21 -8.17 -2.31
C GLY A 223 -0.14 -8.80 -1.40
N VAL A 224 0.37 -9.96 -1.84
CA VAL A 224 1.41 -10.71 -1.11
C VAL A 224 2.77 -10.05 -1.28
N ARG A 225 3.50 -9.90 -0.17
CA ARG A 225 4.81 -9.29 -0.08
C ARG A 225 5.82 -10.16 0.64
N LEU A 226 7.07 -10.01 0.28
CA LEU A 226 8.22 -10.44 1.06
C LEU A 226 8.64 -9.30 1.96
N PHE A 227 8.75 -9.56 3.25
CA PHE A 227 9.28 -8.63 4.26
C PHE A 227 10.53 -9.20 4.89
N ARG A 228 11.47 -8.33 5.29
CA ARG A 228 12.47 -8.64 6.30
C ARG A 228 12.00 -8.18 7.67
N THR A 229 12.50 -8.78 8.73
CA THR A 229 12.32 -8.29 10.10
C THR A 229 13.50 -7.42 10.53
N GLY A 230 13.36 -6.71 11.65
CA GLY A 230 14.43 -5.84 12.15
C GLY A 230 15.69 -6.58 12.64
N THR A 231 15.66 -7.92 12.68
CA THR A 231 16.80 -8.75 13.09
C THR A 231 17.58 -9.35 11.91
N THR A 232 17.09 -9.16 10.69
CA THR A 232 17.72 -9.72 9.49
C THR A 232 18.94 -8.89 9.09
N ASP A 233 20.04 -9.56 8.83
CA ASP A 233 21.25 -8.95 8.29
C ASP A 233 21.00 -8.28 6.92
N ASP A 234 21.55 -7.09 6.72
CA ASP A 234 21.34 -6.29 5.51
C ASP A 234 21.90 -6.97 4.25
N ALA A 235 23.05 -7.64 4.34
CA ALA A 235 23.66 -8.33 3.21
C ALA A 235 22.80 -9.52 2.76
N LEU A 236 22.29 -10.31 3.72
CA LEU A 236 21.36 -11.40 3.46
C LEU A 236 20.04 -10.87 2.87
N ALA A 237 19.47 -9.82 3.46
CA ALA A 237 18.22 -9.21 2.97
C ALA A 237 18.35 -8.72 1.51
N ASN A 238 19.45 -8.04 1.19
CA ASN A 238 19.73 -7.56 -0.16
C ASN A 238 19.93 -8.71 -1.15
N ARG A 239 20.63 -9.78 -0.76
CA ARG A 239 20.83 -10.98 -1.59
C ARG A 239 19.51 -11.67 -1.87
N VAL A 240 18.69 -11.93 -0.85
CA VAL A 240 17.37 -12.54 -1.00
C VAL A 240 16.46 -11.68 -1.90
N ALA A 241 16.43 -10.35 -1.69
CA ALA A 241 15.65 -9.44 -2.53
C ALA A 241 16.11 -9.46 -4.00
N ALA A 242 17.42 -9.53 -4.26
CA ALA A 242 17.95 -9.64 -5.62
C ALA A 242 17.54 -10.96 -6.29
N GLU A 243 17.68 -12.08 -5.58
CA GLU A 243 17.33 -13.42 -6.10
C GLU A 243 15.83 -13.55 -6.39
N VAL A 244 14.95 -13.13 -5.47
CA VAL A 244 13.49 -13.21 -5.71
C VAL A 244 13.03 -12.31 -6.85
N THR A 245 13.68 -11.17 -7.05
CA THR A 245 13.34 -10.25 -8.17
C THR A 245 13.95 -10.67 -9.51
N ALA A 246 14.89 -11.63 -9.53
CA ALA A 246 15.45 -12.22 -10.74
C ALA A 246 14.64 -13.42 -11.29
N LEU A 247 13.58 -13.84 -10.59
CA LEU A 247 12.80 -15.05 -10.94
C LEU A 247 12.07 -14.97 -12.30
N ALA A 248 11.88 -13.78 -12.88
CA ALA A 248 11.13 -13.59 -14.12
C ALA A 248 11.58 -14.47 -15.31
N LYS A 249 12.80 -15.01 -15.28
CA LYS A 249 13.35 -15.91 -16.30
C LYS A 249 13.22 -17.41 -15.94
N ARG A 250 12.69 -17.74 -14.76
CA ARG A 250 12.64 -19.13 -14.23
C ARG A 250 11.21 -19.68 -14.30
N LYS A 251 10.83 -20.19 -15.46
CA LYS A 251 9.45 -20.66 -15.73
C LYS A 251 8.89 -21.63 -14.68
N GLU A 252 9.70 -22.55 -14.20
CA GLU A 252 9.27 -23.54 -13.18
C GLU A 252 8.93 -22.90 -11.84
N LEU A 253 9.72 -21.91 -11.40
CA LEU A 253 9.44 -21.17 -10.17
C LEU A 253 8.23 -20.22 -10.33
N LEU A 254 8.06 -19.62 -11.51
CA LEU A 254 6.86 -18.83 -11.80
C LEU A 254 5.59 -19.68 -11.73
N ALA A 255 5.62 -20.87 -12.34
CA ALA A 255 4.51 -21.82 -12.26
C ALA A 255 4.27 -22.28 -10.81
N ALA A 256 5.34 -22.61 -10.07
CA ALA A 256 5.25 -23.04 -8.68
C ALA A 256 4.68 -21.94 -7.76
N LEU A 257 4.93 -20.67 -8.05
CA LEU A 257 4.39 -19.50 -7.30
C LEU A 257 3.06 -18.99 -7.86
N GLU A 258 2.50 -19.63 -8.88
CA GLU A 258 1.29 -19.14 -9.57
C GLU A 258 1.41 -17.66 -9.96
N SER A 259 2.53 -17.28 -10.54
CA SER A 259 2.90 -15.90 -10.78
C SER A 259 3.38 -15.67 -12.20
N ALA A 260 2.99 -14.54 -12.80
CA ALA A 260 3.44 -14.18 -14.15
C ALA A 260 4.92 -13.76 -14.19
N ARG A 261 5.44 -13.15 -13.10
CA ARG A 261 6.79 -12.56 -13.08
C ARG A 261 7.58 -12.87 -11.81
N GLY A 262 7.02 -13.65 -10.87
CA GLY A 262 7.59 -13.87 -9.55
C GLY A 262 7.48 -12.61 -8.68
N PHE A 263 8.47 -12.41 -7.84
CA PHE A 263 8.57 -11.19 -7.07
C PHE A 263 9.13 -10.05 -7.93
N VAL A 264 8.54 -8.89 -7.80
CA VAL A 264 9.03 -7.65 -8.44
C VAL A 264 9.47 -6.66 -7.37
N LYS A 265 10.42 -5.81 -7.72
CA LYS A 265 10.84 -4.74 -6.80
C LYS A 265 9.62 -3.94 -6.37
N LEU A 266 9.60 -3.56 -5.10
CA LEU A 266 8.58 -2.65 -4.60
C LEU A 266 8.55 -1.41 -5.50
N LEU A 267 7.47 -1.23 -6.21
CA LEU A 267 7.29 -0.04 -7.05
C LEU A 267 7.15 1.25 -6.23
N GLY A 268 7.43 1.25 -4.93
CA GLY A 268 7.11 2.33 -4.01
C GLY A 268 8.18 2.92 -3.13
N GLN A 269 9.36 2.31 -2.98
CA GLN A 269 10.43 2.96 -2.22
C GLN A 269 11.47 3.68 -3.10
N ALA A 270 11.61 3.30 -4.38
CA ALA A 270 12.59 3.90 -5.27
C ALA A 270 12.04 4.93 -6.26
N ALA A 271 10.71 5.05 -6.42
CA ALA A 271 10.09 5.88 -7.46
C ALA A 271 8.91 6.72 -6.99
N ALA A 272 8.75 6.93 -5.67
CA ALA A 272 7.71 7.83 -5.20
C ALA A 272 8.08 9.29 -5.53
N TRP A 273 7.27 9.93 -6.34
CA TRP A 273 7.28 11.39 -6.50
C TRP A 273 6.23 11.97 -5.55
N ALA A 274 6.39 11.65 -4.26
CA ALA A 274 5.38 11.83 -3.22
C ALA A 274 5.27 13.28 -2.69
N ASP A 275 6.11 14.16 -3.21
CA ASP A 275 6.20 15.56 -2.79
C ASP A 275 6.63 16.45 -3.98
N TRP A 276 6.52 17.77 -3.81
CA TRP A 276 7.04 18.77 -4.73
C TRP A 276 8.54 18.54 -4.98
N ARG A 277 8.91 18.44 -6.25
CA ARG A 277 10.26 18.11 -6.73
C ARG A 277 10.79 16.74 -6.27
N GLY A 278 9.91 15.82 -5.86
CA GLY A 278 10.26 14.45 -5.53
C GLY A 278 11.02 14.26 -4.22
N PRO A 279 11.76 13.15 -4.07
CA PRO A 279 12.44 12.81 -2.83
C PRO A 279 13.38 13.92 -2.35
N GLY A 280 13.24 14.30 -1.08
CA GLY A 280 14.04 15.37 -0.46
C GLY A 280 13.86 16.75 -1.10
N ARG A 281 12.91 16.93 -1.99
CA ARG A 281 12.65 18.17 -2.77
C ARG A 281 13.84 18.60 -3.65
N LEU A 282 14.67 17.66 -4.06
CA LEU A 282 15.91 17.94 -4.80
C LEU A 282 15.72 18.03 -6.32
N GLY A 283 14.55 17.65 -6.85
CA GLY A 283 14.31 17.60 -8.29
C GLY A 283 15.09 16.47 -8.99
N GLN A 284 15.47 15.45 -8.24
CA GLN A 284 16.23 14.30 -8.74
C GLN A 284 15.35 13.06 -8.76
N ALA A 285 15.47 12.27 -9.81
CA ALA A 285 14.78 10.98 -9.97
C ALA A 285 15.81 9.84 -10.11
N PRO A 286 16.44 9.40 -9.00
CA PRO A 286 17.53 8.43 -9.05
C PRO A 286 17.11 7.06 -9.57
N SER A 287 15.81 6.78 -9.60
CA SER A 287 15.23 5.53 -10.13
C SER A 287 15.04 5.53 -11.67
N LEU A 288 15.23 6.67 -12.34
CA LEU A 288 15.14 6.70 -13.78
C LEU A 288 16.34 6.00 -14.43
N PRO A 289 16.13 5.23 -15.50
CA PRO A 289 17.23 4.64 -16.25
C PRO A 289 18.10 5.74 -16.87
N LYS A 290 19.43 5.54 -16.92
CA LYS A 290 20.38 6.50 -17.53
C LYS A 290 20.03 6.83 -18.97
N LYS A 291 19.35 5.91 -19.68
CA LYS A 291 18.87 6.09 -21.06
C LYS A 291 17.41 5.65 -21.13
N LEU A 292 16.55 6.57 -21.50
CA LEU A 292 15.15 6.25 -21.77
C LEU A 292 15.04 5.44 -23.06
N PRO A 293 14.04 4.52 -23.18
CA PRO A 293 13.78 3.83 -24.43
C PRO A 293 13.41 4.84 -25.54
N GLY A 294 13.80 4.56 -26.79
CA GLY A 294 13.53 5.45 -27.93
C GLY A 294 12.03 5.65 -28.20
N THR A 295 11.19 4.71 -27.76
CA THR A 295 9.73 4.82 -27.85
C THR A 295 9.11 4.56 -26.50
N LEU A 296 8.31 5.51 -26.00
CA LEU A 296 7.53 5.36 -24.77
C LEU A 296 6.14 4.82 -25.12
N ARG A 297 5.71 3.78 -24.40
CA ARG A 297 4.34 3.25 -24.52
C ARG A 297 3.44 3.96 -23.52
N LYS A 298 2.39 4.62 -24.02
CA LYS A 298 1.32 5.15 -23.16
C LYS A 298 0.55 3.98 -22.53
N ILE A 299 0.51 3.93 -21.19
CA ILE A 299 -0.22 2.91 -20.44
C ILE A 299 -1.68 3.33 -20.32
N TRP A 300 -1.92 4.55 -19.88
CA TRP A 300 -3.25 5.16 -19.77
C TRP A 300 -3.18 6.68 -19.90
N SER A 301 -4.32 7.33 -19.94
CA SER A 301 -4.47 8.79 -19.82
C SER A 301 -5.77 9.12 -19.11
N ALA A 302 -5.75 10.14 -18.26
CA ALA A 302 -6.91 10.68 -17.59
C ALA A 302 -7.16 12.11 -18.04
N LYS A 303 -8.42 12.42 -18.37
CA LYS A 303 -8.83 13.79 -18.72
C LYS A 303 -9.05 14.57 -17.42
N LEU A 304 -8.51 15.78 -17.35
CA LEU A 304 -8.83 16.73 -16.27
C LEU A 304 -10.23 17.30 -16.48
N THR A 305 -10.90 17.64 -15.38
CA THR A 305 -12.26 18.17 -15.38
C THR A 305 -12.27 19.68 -15.66
N GLY A 306 -11.32 20.41 -15.08
CA GLY A 306 -11.13 21.85 -15.26
C GLY A 306 -9.66 22.24 -15.42
N PRO A 307 -9.32 23.53 -15.33
CA PRO A 307 -7.94 23.98 -15.34
C PRO A 307 -7.17 23.37 -14.17
N ALA A 308 -5.95 22.90 -14.42
CA ALA A 308 -5.06 22.42 -13.36
C ALA A 308 -3.68 23.07 -13.54
N VAL A 309 -3.17 23.62 -12.45
CA VAL A 309 -1.89 24.35 -12.44
C VAL A 309 -0.85 23.76 -11.48
N ALA A 310 -1.22 22.75 -10.70
CA ALA A 310 -0.31 22.03 -9.81
C ALA A 310 0.18 20.72 -10.41
N GLY A 311 1.40 20.33 -10.06
CA GLY A 311 1.94 19.03 -10.42
C GLY A 311 1.28 17.89 -9.63
N PRO A 312 1.22 16.66 -10.19
CA PRO A 312 0.76 15.49 -9.46
C PRO A 312 1.79 15.01 -8.43
N ALA A 313 1.31 14.33 -7.40
CA ALA A 313 2.16 13.47 -6.58
C ALA A 313 1.88 12.00 -6.89
N ALA A 314 2.88 11.16 -6.80
CA ALA A 314 2.76 9.74 -7.13
C ALA A 314 3.46 8.86 -6.09
N THR A 315 2.81 7.75 -5.78
CA THR A 315 3.43 6.58 -5.16
C THR A 315 3.57 5.50 -6.21
N ALA A 316 4.04 4.33 -5.86
CA ALA A 316 4.05 3.21 -6.80
C ALA A 316 2.67 2.74 -7.25
N ALA A 317 1.67 2.87 -6.40
CA ALA A 317 0.33 2.34 -6.64
C ALA A 317 -0.67 3.43 -7.04
N LEU A 318 -0.43 4.67 -6.66
CA LEU A 318 -1.42 5.74 -6.73
C LEU A 318 -0.82 7.03 -7.30
N VAL A 319 -1.64 7.78 -8.05
CA VAL A 319 -1.31 9.12 -8.54
C VAL A 319 -2.37 10.08 -8.02
N ILE A 320 -1.96 11.12 -7.31
CA ILE A 320 -2.84 12.16 -6.77
C ILE A 320 -2.74 13.38 -7.67
N ILE A 321 -3.85 13.78 -8.26
CA ILE A 321 -3.93 14.85 -9.23
C ILE A 321 -4.81 15.97 -8.66
N PRO A 322 -4.27 17.19 -8.49
CA PRO A 322 -5.09 18.38 -8.29
C PRO A 322 -5.88 18.68 -9.57
N ASP A 323 -7.16 18.98 -9.40
CA ASP A 323 -8.08 19.25 -10.49
C ASP A 323 -9.09 20.34 -10.04
N LYS A 324 -9.96 20.76 -10.92
CA LYS A 324 -11.02 21.73 -10.66
C LYS A 324 -12.31 21.23 -11.32
N ASN A 325 -13.46 21.52 -10.75
CA ASN A 325 -14.72 21.20 -11.42
C ASN A 325 -14.90 22.10 -12.67
N LYS A 326 -15.80 21.70 -13.55
CA LYS A 326 -16.00 22.34 -14.83
C LYS A 326 -16.38 23.83 -14.71
N ASP A 327 -17.13 24.17 -13.67
CA ASP A 327 -17.63 25.53 -13.45
C ASP A 327 -16.69 26.38 -12.58
N ALA A 328 -15.50 25.90 -12.29
CA ALA A 328 -14.45 26.54 -11.48
C ALA A 328 -14.89 26.94 -10.05
N THR A 329 -15.94 26.34 -9.53
CA THR A 329 -16.50 26.63 -8.21
C THR A 329 -16.04 25.69 -7.09
N ARG A 330 -15.38 24.56 -7.45
CA ARG A 330 -14.98 23.54 -6.48
C ARG A 330 -13.60 23.00 -6.81
N ASP A 331 -12.75 22.91 -5.78
CA ASP A 331 -11.49 22.18 -5.90
C ASP A 331 -11.74 20.67 -5.89
N LEU A 332 -11.02 19.96 -6.75
CA LEU A 332 -10.99 18.51 -6.80
C LEU A 332 -9.56 18.01 -6.58
N PHE A 333 -9.43 16.98 -5.77
CA PHE A 333 -8.21 16.18 -5.71
C PHE A 333 -8.60 14.75 -6.02
N ARG A 334 -8.04 14.21 -7.09
CA ARG A 334 -8.38 12.87 -7.59
C ARG A 334 -7.24 11.92 -7.33
N CYS A 335 -7.51 10.76 -6.78
CA CYS A 335 -6.56 9.68 -6.63
C CYS A 335 -6.85 8.61 -7.67
N LEU A 336 -5.88 8.33 -8.51
CA LEU A 336 -5.97 7.34 -9.57
C LEU A 336 -5.04 6.16 -9.29
N ALA A 337 -5.43 4.95 -9.68
CA ALA A 337 -4.53 3.81 -9.68
C ALA A 337 -3.41 4.02 -10.72
N ALA A 338 -2.16 3.86 -10.32
CA ALA A 338 -1.02 4.04 -11.23
C ALA A 338 -0.99 2.99 -12.35
N ALA A 339 -1.62 1.84 -12.13
CA ALA A 339 -1.61 0.72 -13.08
C ALA A 339 -2.47 0.97 -14.32
N ASP A 340 -3.66 1.56 -14.16
CA ASP A 340 -4.68 1.65 -15.21
C ASP A 340 -5.40 3.02 -15.29
N GLY A 341 -5.07 3.96 -14.39
CA GLY A 341 -5.69 5.28 -14.33
C GLY A 341 -7.11 5.29 -13.77
N SER A 342 -7.63 4.17 -13.23
CA SER A 342 -8.95 4.12 -12.61
C SER A 342 -9.00 5.01 -11.38
N GLU A 343 -10.12 5.75 -11.20
CA GLU A 343 -10.28 6.63 -10.05
C GLU A 343 -10.61 5.82 -8.79
N MET A 344 -9.77 5.98 -7.77
CA MET A 344 -9.87 5.30 -6.48
C MET A 344 -10.75 6.05 -5.51
N TRP A 345 -10.52 7.36 -5.39
CA TRP A 345 -11.28 8.30 -4.59
C TRP A 345 -11.09 9.72 -5.11
N ARG A 346 -11.96 10.62 -4.66
CA ARG A 346 -11.80 12.06 -4.84
C ARG A 346 -12.19 12.81 -3.58
N LEU A 347 -11.50 13.92 -3.34
CA LEU A 347 -11.92 14.96 -2.42
C LEU A 347 -12.44 16.15 -3.24
N GLU A 348 -13.61 16.68 -2.85
CA GLU A 348 -14.23 17.83 -3.51
C GLU A 348 -14.81 18.77 -2.46
N TYR A 349 -14.53 20.07 -2.56
CA TYR A 349 -15.05 21.10 -1.66
C TYR A 349 -15.21 22.44 -2.39
N GLY A 350 -15.99 23.37 -1.80
CA GLY A 350 -16.25 24.69 -2.39
C GLY A 350 -14.99 25.57 -2.42
N ALA A 351 -14.73 26.19 -3.57
CA ALA A 351 -13.57 27.06 -3.81
C ALA A 351 -13.89 27.94 -5.04
N ASP A 352 -14.76 28.94 -4.90
CA ASP A 352 -15.37 29.73 -5.98
C ASP A 352 -14.79 31.17 -6.09
N THR A 353 -13.92 31.58 -5.18
CA THR A 353 -13.28 32.91 -5.24
C THR A 353 -12.34 33.01 -6.43
N GLU A 354 -12.50 34.02 -7.27
CA GLU A 354 -11.62 34.27 -8.41
C GLU A 354 -10.22 34.68 -7.98
N LEU A 355 -9.23 34.21 -8.71
CA LEU A 355 -7.81 34.54 -8.58
C LEU A 355 -7.22 34.76 -10.01
N ASP A 356 -6.16 35.56 -10.08
CA ASP A 356 -5.34 35.60 -11.29
C ASP A 356 -4.87 34.21 -11.69
N TYR A 357 -4.88 33.90 -12.98
CA TYR A 357 -4.50 32.60 -13.56
C TYR A 357 -5.33 31.39 -13.09
N SER A 358 -6.62 31.55 -12.79
CA SER A 358 -7.49 30.50 -12.25
C SER A 358 -7.43 30.38 -10.72
N ASN A 359 -8.49 29.87 -10.14
CA ASN A 359 -8.57 29.57 -8.70
C ASN A 359 -8.34 28.08 -8.39
N SER A 360 -7.73 27.34 -9.31
CA SER A 360 -7.41 25.90 -9.13
C SER A 360 -6.31 25.68 -8.10
N PRO A 361 -6.24 24.50 -7.46
CA PRO A 361 -5.14 24.15 -6.58
C PRO A 361 -3.78 24.34 -7.26
N ARG A 362 -2.81 24.90 -6.55
CA ARG A 362 -1.49 25.26 -7.07
C ARG A 362 -0.36 24.51 -6.40
N ALA A 363 -0.61 23.96 -5.22
CA ALA A 363 0.37 23.18 -4.48
C ALA A 363 0.35 21.72 -4.88
N THR A 364 1.52 21.15 -5.13
CA THR A 364 1.67 19.71 -5.31
C THR A 364 1.22 18.99 -4.05
N PRO A 365 0.40 17.94 -4.13
CA PRO A 365 0.05 17.09 -2.99
C PRO A 365 1.29 16.50 -2.32
N VAL A 366 1.26 16.35 -1.01
CA VAL A 366 2.34 15.71 -0.24
C VAL A 366 1.84 14.39 0.34
N VAL A 367 2.50 13.29 0.02
CA VAL A 367 2.13 11.95 0.49
C VAL A 367 3.17 11.48 1.50
N HIS A 368 2.72 11.11 2.70
CA HIS A 368 3.61 10.60 3.74
C HIS A 368 2.87 9.68 4.71
N ASP A 369 3.43 8.51 4.97
CA ASP A 369 2.98 7.56 6.00
C ASP A 369 1.46 7.27 5.96
N GLY A 370 0.94 6.97 4.76
CA GLY A 370 -0.48 6.66 4.56
C GLY A 370 -1.44 7.84 4.62
N LEU A 371 -0.91 9.07 4.71
CA LEU A 371 -1.65 10.34 4.67
C LEU A 371 -1.29 11.14 3.43
N VAL A 372 -2.23 11.97 2.98
CA VAL A 372 -2.04 12.94 1.89
C VAL A 372 -2.45 14.32 2.38
N TYR A 373 -1.60 15.30 2.15
CA TYR A 373 -1.86 16.70 2.46
C TYR A 373 -2.17 17.43 1.16
N LEU A 374 -3.38 17.94 1.07
CA LEU A 374 -3.98 18.53 -0.11
C LEU A 374 -4.24 20.00 0.16
N HIS A 375 -3.55 20.88 -0.58
CA HIS A 375 -3.59 22.31 -0.33
C HIS A 375 -4.20 23.05 -1.52
N GLY A 376 -5.35 23.69 -1.30
CA GLY A 376 -6.05 24.50 -2.28
C GLY A 376 -5.54 25.94 -2.35
N ALA A 377 -5.79 26.61 -3.46
CA ALA A 377 -5.36 28.00 -3.69
C ALA A 377 -5.96 29.00 -2.71
N LEU A 378 -7.15 28.72 -2.19
CA LEU A 378 -7.88 29.57 -1.23
C LEU A 378 -7.53 29.23 0.23
N GLY A 379 -6.38 28.61 0.48
CA GLY A 379 -5.84 28.33 1.81
C GLY A 379 -6.42 27.11 2.52
N ASP A 380 -7.31 26.35 1.87
CA ASP A 380 -7.83 25.11 2.44
C ASP A 380 -6.75 24.04 2.42
N LEU A 381 -6.44 23.49 3.59
CA LEU A 381 -5.53 22.38 3.76
C LEU A 381 -6.28 21.19 4.36
N HIS A 382 -6.29 20.08 3.63
CA HIS A 382 -6.89 18.83 4.08
C HIS A 382 -5.81 17.76 4.27
N CYS A 383 -5.87 17.06 5.38
CA CYS A 383 -5.19 15.78 5.55
C CYS A 383 -6.21 14.67 5.33
N VAL A 384 -5.92 13.80 4.38
CA VAL A 384 -6.79 12.66 4.06
C VAL A 384 -6.02 11.35 4.14
N ARG A 385 -6.71 10.25 4.33
CA ARG A 385 -6.13 8.92 4.20
C ARG A 385 -5.79 8.62 2.75
N LEU A 386 -4.59 8.13 2.50
CA LEU A 386 -4.12 7.82 1.16
C LEU A 386 -4.96 6.72 0.47
N ASP A 387 -5.41 5.74 1.24
CA ASP A 387 -6.15 4.58 0.74
C ASP A 387 -7.62 4.87 0.39
N THR A 388 -8.26 5.80 1.11
CA THR A 388 -9.71 6.02 1.03
C THR A 388 -10.12 7.44 0.68
N GLY A 389 -9.23 8.41 0.78
CA GLY A 389 -9.55 9.84 0.65
C GLY A 389 -10.37 10.39 1.84
N ALA A 390 -10.60 9.58 2.88
CA ALA A 390 -11.33 10.03 4.06
C ALA A 390 -10.58 11.16 4.78
N VAL A 391 -11.29 12.27 5.06
CA VAL A 391 -10.70 13.43 5.74
C VAL A 391 -10.39 13.07 7.19
N VAL A 392 -9.13 13.23 7.57
CA VAL A 392 -8.65 13.05 8.95
C VAL A 392 -8.78 14.36 9.73
N TRP A 393 -8.30 15.45 9.13
CA TRP A 393 -8.44 16.80 9.65
C TRP A 393 -8.35 17.83 8.51
N ARG A 394 -8.79 19.06 8.78
CA ARG A 394 -8.69 20.20 7.85
C ARG A 394 -8.46 21.50 8.61
N THR A 395 -7.85 22.46 7.94
CA THR A 395 -7.68 23.87 8.39
C THR A 395 -7.75 24.78 7.17
N ASN A 396 -7.93 26.08 7.40
CA ASN A 396 -7.85 27.08 6.34
C ASN A 396 -6.92 28.21 6.78
N TYR A 397 -5.92 28.54 5.98
CA TYR A 397 -4.87 29.50 6.31
C TYR A 397 -5.42 30.90 6.62
N TYR A 398 -6.38 31.35 5.83
CA TYR A 398 -6.90 32.70 5.92
C TYR A 398 -7.85 32.86 7.10
N ARG A 399 -8.70 31.89 7.36
CA ARG A 399 -9.64 31.91 8.47
C ARG A 399 -8.98 31.62 9.82
N ASP A 400 -8.12 30.58 9.87
CA ASP A 400 -7.65 30.03 11.14
C ASP A 400 -6.34 30.71 11.64
N TYR A 401 -5.65 31.44 10.74
CA TYR A 401 -4.39 32.15 11.04
C TYR A 401 -4.41 33.64 10.66
N GLU A 402 -5.58 34.20 10.36
CA GLU A 402 -5.75 35.61 10.00
C GLU A 402 -4.82 36.10 8.89
N ALA A 403 -4.51 35.16 7.94
CA ALA A 403 -3.65 35.44 6.82
C ALA A 403 -4.42 36.22 5.74
N LYS A 404 -3.72 36.98 4.91
CA LYS A 404 -4.30 37.63 3.74
C LYS A 404 -4.24 36.75 2.52
N LEU A 405 -5.33 36.71 1.75
CA LEU A 405 -5.37 36.03 0.48
C LEU A 405 -4.30 36.62 -0.47
N LEU A 406 -3.43 35.76 -0.99
CA LEU A 406 -2.42 36.16 -1.94
C LEU A 406 -3.05 36.38 -3.33
N THR A 407 -2.53 37.32 -4.11
CA THR A 407 -3.01 37.62 -5.49
C THR A 407 -3.15 36.37 -6.34
N TRP A 408 -2.19 35.44 -6.25
CA TRP A 408 -2.20 34.19 -6.99
C TRP A 408 -2.56 32.97 -6.12
N GLY A 409 -3.14 33.19 -4.93
CA GLY A 409 -3.51 32.14 -3.99
C GLY A 409 -2.32 31.43 -3.36
N SER A 410 -2.60 30.52 -2.44
CA SER A 410 -1.58 29.69 -1.78
C SER A 410 -1.02 28.65 -2.73
N SER A 411 0.32 28.57 -2.84
CA SER A 411 1.00 27.67 -3.76
C SER A 411 2.14 26.84 -3.13
N SER A 412 2.59 27.21 -1.92
CA SER A 412 3.64 26.48 -1.23
C SER A 412 3.13 25.13 -0.71
N PRO A 413 3.68 24.00 -1.17
CA PRO A 413 3.36 22.70 -0.60
C PRO A 413 3.82 22.63 0.86
N PRO A 414 3.03 22.06 1.77
CA PRO A 414 3.46 21.87 3.17
C PRO A 414 4.68 20.95 3.24
N LEU A 415 5.56 21.20 4.20
CA LEU A 415 6.79 20.42 4.39
C LEU A 415 6.64 19.44 5.55
N ILE A 416 7.00 18.19 5.34
CA ILE A 416 7.10 17.19 6.41
C ILE A 416 8.48 17.25 7.07
N MET A 417 8.49 17.37 8.39
CA MET A 417 9.68 17.23 9.25
C MET A 417 9.31 16.34 10.44
N ASP A 418 9.78 15.12 10.45
CA ASP A 418 9.46 14.10 11.44
C ASP A 418 7.94 13.91 11.60
N ASP A 419 7.40 14.24 12.78
CA ASP A 419 5.97 14.20 13.08
C ASP A 419 5.24 15.53 12.82
N LYS A 420 5.93 16.51 12.24
CA LYS A 420 5.42 17.87 12.01
C LYS A 420 5.11 18.12 10.54
N LEU A 421 4.08 18.90 10.31
CA LEU A 421 3.73 19.52 9.03
C LEU A 421 3.99 21.02 9.13
N ILE A 422 4.97 21.50 8.39
CA ILE A 422 5.34 22.92 8.36
C ILE A 422 4.56 23.61 7.24
N ILE A 423 3.86 24.67 7.59
CA ILE A 423 3.05 25.50 6.70
C ILE A 423 3.39 26.97 6.83
N ASN A 424 3.10 27.75 5.81
CA ASN A 424 3.35 29.21 5.79
C ASN A 424 2.05 30.01 5.56
N PRO A 425 1.15 30.11 6.53
CA PRO A 425 -0.07 30.90 6.36
C PRO A 425 0.21 32.38 6.11
N GLY A 426 1.25 32.94 6.71
CA GLY A 426 1.62 34.35 6.56
C GLY A 426 0.75 35.30 7.34
N GLY A 427 0.07 34.80 8.37
CA GLY A 427 -0.62 35.66 9.35
C GLY A 427 0.36 36.37 10.28
N ARG A 428 -0.08 37.47 10.89
CA ARG A 428 0.76 38.33 11.75
C ARG A 428 1.50 37.57 12.85
N ASP A 429 0.77 36.69 13.57
CA ASP A 429 1.31 35.86 14.65
C ASP A 429 1.49 34.37 14.22
N ALA A 430 1.37 34.14 12.94
CA ALA A 430 1.43 32.81 12.33
C ALA A 430 2.05 32.86 10.93
N SER A 431 3.23 33.49 10.82
CA SER A 431 3.97 33.52 9.55
C SER A 431 4.35 32.13 9.09
N VAL A 432 4.91 31.33 10.00
CA VAL A 432 5.18 29.91 9.83
C VAL A 432 4.57 29.14 11.00
N VAL A 433 3.95 28.02 10.72
CA VAL A 433 3.28 27.18 11.72
C VAL A 433 3.74 25.74 11.55
N ALA A 434 4.03 25.07 12.65
CA ALA A 434 4.17 23.62 12.69
C ALA A 434 2.90 23.01 13.27
N LEU A 435 2.31 22.09 12.55
CA LEU A 435 1.19 21.27 12.97
C LEU A 435 1.66 19.85 13.30
N ASP A 436 1.02 19.21 14.25
CA ASP A 436 1.06 17.76 14.34
C ASP A 436 0.44 17.19 13.08
N ARG A 437 1.22 16.43 12.30
CA ARG A 437 0.80 15.96 10.97
C ARG A 437 -0.40 15.01 10.99
N LYS A 438 -0.65 14.33 12.12
CA LYS A 438 -1.75 13.37 12.25
C LYS A 438 -3.05 14.00 12.73
N THR A 439 -2.97 15.05 13.52
CA THR A 439 -4.14 15.68 14.16
C THR A 439 -4.46 17.09 13.65
N GLY A 440 -3.53 17.72 12.94
CA GLY A 440 -3.66 19.10 12.48
C GLY A 440 -3.56 20.16 13.60
N LYS A 441 -3.26 19.76 14.84
CA LYS A 441 -3.14 20.70 15.96
C LYS A 441 -1.83 21.48 15.87
N PRO A 442 -1.85 22.80 16.10
CA PRO A 442 -0.62 23.59 16.16
C PRO A 442 0.30 23.13 17.29
N ILE A 443 1.59 22.93 16.96
CA ILE A 443 2.66 22.66 17.92
C ILE A 443 3.35 23.97 18.31
N TRP A 444 3.69 24.77 17.29
CA TRP A 444 4.25 26.11 17.46
C TRP A 444 3.88 27.02 16.29
N LYS A 445 3.94 28.33 16.52
CA LYS A 445 3.75 29.39 15.54
C LYS A 445 4.86 30.44 15.71
N THR A 446 5.23 31.09 14.62
CA THR A 446 6.16 32.22 14.67
C THR A 446 5.48 33.47 14.13
N PRO A 447 5.66 34.66 14.78
CA PRO A 447 5.32 35.91 14.15
C PRO A 447 6.25 36.19 12.97
N GLY A 448 5.87 37.08 12.08
CA GLY A 448 6.72 37.43 10.95
C GLY A 448 5.97 38.12 9.82
N HIS A 449 6.43 37.86 8.60
CA HIS A 449 5.93 38.49 7.38
C HIS A 449 4.81 37.66 6.71
N ALA A 450 4.09 38.31 5.82
CA ALA A 450 3.13 37.65 4.95
C ALA A 450 3.80 36.52 4.14
N ALA A 451 3.01 35.51 3.80
CA ALA A 451 3.47 34.40 2.98
C ALA A 451 3.94 34.87 1.59
N ALA A 452 4.86 34.10 1.01
CA ALA A 452 5.28 34.20 -0.38
C ALA A 452 4.96 32.87 -1.10
N TYR A 453 5.31 32.80 -2.39
CA TYR A 453 4.99 31.64 -3.23
C TYR A 453 6.03 30.54 -3.19
N SER A 454 7.14 30.76 -2.48
CA SER A 454 8.25 29.80 -2.37
C SER A 454 7.92 28.60 -1.50
N ALA A 455 8.32 27.43 -1.92
CA ALA A 455 8.21 26.21 -1.13
C ALA A 455 9.38 26.11 -0.13
N PHE A 456 9.12 25.49 1.02
CA PHE A 456 10.16 25.13 1.99
C PHE A 456 11.11 24.07 1.44
N VAL A 457 12.36 24.18 1.82
CA VAL A 457 13.38 23.15 1.68
C VAL A 457 14.11 22.96 3.01
N VAL A 458 14.61 21.77 3.27
CA VAL A 458 15.45 21.48 4.44
C VAL A 458 16.90 21.41 3.99
N GLY A 459 17.79 22.02 4.75
CA GLY A 459 19.24 21.94 4.56
C GLY A 459 19.92 22.01 5.91
N GLU A 460 21.06 21.33 6.04
CA GLU A 460 21.99 21.54 7.14
C GLU A 460 22.87 22.73 6.78
N LEU A 461 22.88 23.71 7.66
CA LEU A 461 23.81 24.83 7.59
C LEU A 461 24.99 24.44 8.48
N GLY A 462 26.14 24.17 7.85
CA GLY A 462 27.38 23.79 8.54
C GLY A 462 27.93 24.85 9.45
#